data_653a5d851ec211e7523fa7ae79a29a44
#
_entry.id   653a5d851ec211e7523fa7ae79a29a44
#
_cell.length_a   1.000
_cell.length_b   1.000
_cell.length_c   1.000
_cell.angle_alpha   90.00
_cell.angle_beta   90.00
_cell.angle_gamma   90.00
#
_symmetry.space_group_name_H-M   'P 1'
#
loop_
_entity.id
_entity.type
_entity.pdbx_description
1 polymer ?
#
loop_
_entity_poly.entity_id
_entity_poly.type
_entity_poly.pdbx_seq_one_letter_code
_entity_poly.pdbx_strand_id
1 'polypeptide(L)'
;MTGIEIDGKVVANEILQRVAVDVDALKQDGWAPTLVSIRIGDNSAVDRYVRNQQRNVSKVGIDFVEKYFPPDISEAEVHAAIVNLNVDPRITGIILQRPIPENLPIKHLQATIHPLKDVEGMHPTSIGNIVYRELELGPCTAIAAVELLRGTGLSIEGRSEEHTSELQSRTK
;
A
#
# COMPACT_ATOMS: atom_id res chain seq x y z
N MET A 1 8.18 -27.35 20.99
CA MET A 1 7.50 -27.37 19.69
C MET A 1 8.40 -26.63 18.72
N THR A 2 8.76 -27.25 17.61
CA THR A 2 9.52 -26.59 16.53
C THR A 2 8.54 -25.71 15.73
N GLY A 3 8.83 -24.41 15.61
CA GLY A 3 8.05 -23.51 14.79
C GLY A 3 8.15 -23.92 13.32
N ILE A 4 7.14 -23.54 12.52
CA ILE A 4 7.14 -23.71 11.07
C ILE A 4 7.43 -22.34 10.45
N GLU A 5 8.40 -22.29 9.55
CA GLU A 5 8.67 -21.08 8.78
C GLU A 5 7.62 -20.95 7.65
N ILE A 6 7.00 -19.76 7.57
CA ILE A 6 6.04 -19.44 6.51
C ILE A 6 6.81 -18.83 5.34
N ASP A 7 6.79 -19.49 4.18
CA ASP A 7 7.40 -18.93 2.95
C ASP A 7 6.50 -17.83 2.34
N GLY A 8 6.77 -16.60 2.71
CA GLY A 8 6.06 -15.44 2.18
C GLY A 8 6.15 -15.25 0.66
N LYS A 9 7.17 -15.85 -0.01
CA LYS A 9 7.28 -15.78 -1.48
C LYS A 9 6.21 -16.60 -2.18
N VAL A 10 5.86 -17.76 -1.61
CA VAL A 10 4.79 -18.62 -2.13
C VAL A 10 3.46 -17.85 -2.08
N VAL A 11 3.09 -17.33 -0.90
CA VAL A 11 1.86 -16.56 -0.70
C VAL A 11 1.82 -15.32 -1.62
N ALA A 12 2.92 -14.57 -1.71
CA ALA A 12 3.02 -13.39 -2.58
C ALA A 12 2.84 -13.76 -4.07
N ASN A 13 3.41 -14.86 -4.54
CA ASN A 13 3.25 -15.30 -5.93
C ASN A 13 1.81 -15.72 -6.25
N GLU A 14 1.13 -16.39 -5.33
CA GLU A 14 -0.28 -16.76 -5.49
C GLU A 14 -1.17 -15.51 -5.57
N ILE A 15 -0.90 -14.50 -4.75
CA ILE A 15 -1.62 -13.21 -4.82
C ILE A 15 -1.36 -12.52 -6.16
N LEU A 16 -0.09 -12.44 -6.59
CA LEU A 16 0.24 -11.81 -7.88
C LEU A 16 -0.42 -12.53 -9.07
N GLN A 17 -0.52 -13.85 -9.05
CA GLN A 17 -1.21 -14.60 -10.10
C GLN A 17 -2.71 -14.27 -10.15
N ARG A 18 -3.39 -14.21 -9.00
CA ARG A 18 -4.80 -13.81 -8.94
C ARG A 18 -5.00 -12.39 -9.47
N VAL A 19 -4.17 -11.45 -9.00
CA VAL A 19 -4.24 -10.06 -9.45
C VAL A 19 -4.00 -9.93 -10.95
N ALA A 20 -3.09 -10.71 -11.53
CA ALA A 20 -2.84 -10.68 -12.98
C ALA A 20 -4.09 -11.11 -13.78
N VAL A 21 -4.81 -12.14 -13.31
CA VAL A 21 -6.07 -12.58 -13.94
C VAL A 21 -7.13 -11.48 -13.86
N ASP A 22 -7.29 -10.85 -12.70
CA ASP A 22 -8.25 -9.77 -12.50
C ASP A 22 -7.93 -8.55 -13.38
N VAL A 23 -6.65 -8.18 -13.48
CA VAL A 23 -6.18 -7.08 -14.34
C VAL A 23 -6.41 -7.37 -15.81
N ASP A 24 -6.19 -8.61 -16.26
CA ASP A 24 -6.45 -9.01 -17.64
C ASP A 24 -7.93 -8.93 -17.97
N ALA A 25 -8.81 -9.33 -17.05
CA ALA A 25 -10.26 -9.20 -17.23
C ALA A 25 -10.68 -7.73 -17.34
N LEU A 26 -10.19 -6.86 -16.46
CA LEU A 26 -10.45 -5.41 -16.52
C LEU A 26 -9.99 -4.79 -17.84
N LYS A 27 -8.83 -5.20 -18.35
CA LYS A 27 -8.32 -4.71 -19.65
C LYS A 27 -9.18 -5.18 -20.82
N GLN A 28 -9.73 -6.38 -20.78
CA GLN A 28 -10.69 -6.85 -21.79
C GLN A 28 -11.97 -6.02 -21.81
N ASP A 29 -12.40 -5.52 -20.63
CA ASP A 29 -13.50 -4.58 -20.48
C ASP A 29 -13.14 -3.12 -20.84
N GLY A 30 -11.90 -2.89 -21.32
CA GLY A 30 -11.44 -1.58 -21.78
C GLY A 30 -10.90 -0.68 -20.67
N TRP A 31 -10.65 -1.22 -19.46
CA TRP A 31 -10.14 -0.46 -18.33
C TRP A 31 -8.77 -0.96 -17.84
N ALA A 32 -7.74 -0.10 -17.97
CA ALA A 32 -6.39 -0.39 -17.52
C ALA A 32 -6.11 0.26 -16.16
N PRO A 33 -5.90 -0.52 -15.07
CA PRO A 33 -5.59 0.04 -13.77
C PRO A 33 -4.22 0.73 -13.78
N THR A 34 -4.14 1.90 -13.16
CA THR A 34 -2.92 2.70 -13.05
C THR A 34 -2.64 3.06 -11.59
N LEU A 35 -1.44 2.75 -11.12
CA LEU A 35 -0.93 3.11 -9.80
C LEU A 35 -0.01 4.33 -9.92
N VAL A 36 -0.31 5.40 -9.18
CA VAL A 36 0.56 6.56 -9.05
C VAL A 36 1.31 6.51 -7.73
N SER A 37 2.63 6.62 -7.80
CA SER A 37 3.52 6.72 -6.65
C SER A 37 4.06 8.15 -6.55
N ILE A 38 3.64 8.90 -5.53
CA ILE A 38 4.12 10.26 -5.27
C ILE A 38 5.35 10.17 -4.38
N ARG A 39 6.46 10.75 -4.86
CA ARG A 39 7.72 10.86 -4.11
C ARG A 39 8.12 12.31 -3.97
N ILE A 40 8.54 12.71 -2.76
CA ILE A 40 8.97 14.07 -2.45
C ILE A 40 10.40 14.02 -1.90
N GLY A 41 11.31 14.66 -2.59
CA GLY A 41 12.74 14.65 -2.27
C GLY A 41 13.45 13.34 -2.56
N ASP A 42 14.75 13.31 -2.33
CA ASP A 42 15.62 12.18 -2.63
C ASP A 42 15.89 11.34 -1.37
N ASN A 43 15.57 10.05 -1.46
CA ASN A 43 15.81 9.08 -0.40
C ASN A 43 16.08 7.70 -1.01
N SER A 44 17.30 7.19 -0.84
CA SER A 44 17.74 5.93 -1.44
C SER A 44 16.92 4.71 -0.98
N ALA A 45 16.38 4.73 0.24
CA ALA A 45 15.50 3.67 0.73
C ALA A 45 14.15 3.71 0.00
N VAL A 46 13.59 4.90 -0.20
CA VAL A 46 12.36 5.13 -0.99
C VAL A 46 12.59 4.69 -2.43
N ASP A 47 13.71 5.04 -3.06
CA ASP A 47 14.03 4.67 -4.44
C ASP A 47 14.03 3.15 -4.64
N ARG A 48 14.58 2.41 -3.68
CA ARG A 48 14.58 0.94 -3.73
C ARG A 48 13.17 0.38 -3.62
N TYR A 49 12.36 0.96 -2.74
CA TYR A 49 11.00 0.54 -2.51
C TYR A 49 10.11 0.82 -3.74
N VAL A 50 10.20 2.01 -4.31
CA VAL A 50 9.48 2.41 -5.54
C VAL A 50 9.84 1.50 -6.72
N ARG A 51 11.14 1.22 -6.94
CA ARG A 51 11.57 0.27 -7.99
C ARG A 51 11.00 -1.13 -7.78
N ASN A 52 10.88 -1.56 -6.53
CA ASN A 52 10.29 -2.86 -6.21
C ASN A 52 8.78 -2.89 -6.47
N GLN A 53 8.08 -1.83 -6.08
CA GLN A 53 6.65 -1.64 -6.40
C GLN A 53 6.45 -1.66 -7.91
N GLN A 54 7.16 -0.83 -8.67
CA GLN A 54 7.06 -0.77 -10.12
C GLN A 54 7.25 -2.15 -10.75
N ARG A 55 8.28 -2.90 -10.33
CA ARG A 55 8.54 -4.24 -10.83
C ARG A 55 7.38 -5.20 -10.57
N ASN A 56 6.78 -5.14 -9.39
CA ASN A 56 5.70 -6.05 -9.02
C ASN A 56 4.38 -5.71 -9.72
N VAL A 57 4.02 -4.42 -9.81
CA VAL A 57 2.78 -4.02 -10.51
C VAL A 57 2.89 -4.26 -12.02
N SER A 58 4.07 -4.07 -12.61
CA SER A 58 4.30 -4.38 -14.02
C SER A 58 4.15 -5.87 -14.35
N LYS A 59 4.50 -6.77 -13.42
CA LYS A 59 4.33 -8.23 -13.60
C LYS A 59 2.87 -8.63 -13.73
N VAL A 60 1.97 -7.91 -13.10
CA VAL A 60 0.52 -8.17 -13.11
C VAL A 60 -0.22 -7.28 -14.10
N GLY A 61 0.50 -6.49 -14.90
CA GLY A 61 -0.09 -5.69 -15.96
C GLY A 61 -0.71 -4.36 -15.50
N ILE A 62 -0.47 -3.92 -14.27
CA ILE A 62 -0.87 -2.59 -13.80
C ILE A 62 0.13 -1.55 -14.32
N ASP A 63 -0.37 -0.42 -14.82
CA ASP A 63 0.46 0.70 -15.22
C ASP A 63 1.01 1.44 -13.98
N PHE A 64 2.26 1.86 -14.05
CA PHE A 64 2.93 2.54 -12.95
C PHE A 64 3.43 3.92 -13.37
N VAL A 65 3.03 4.94 -12.61
CA VAL A 65 3.46 6.34 -12.83
C VAL A 65 4.14 6.84 -11.56
N GLU A 66 5.42 7.18 -11.65
CA GLU A 66 6.12 7.90 -10.58
C GLU A 66 5.93 9.40 -10.78
N LYS A 67 5.44 10.09 -9.73
CA LYS A 67 5.32 11.54 -9.67
C LYS A 67 6.30 12.08 -8.64
N TYR A 68 7.42 12.58 -9.12
CA TYR A 68 8.47 13.17 -8.29
C TYR A 68 8.24 14.65 -8.05
N PHE A 69 8.47 15.09 -6.82
CA PHE A 69 8.53 16.49 -6.42
C PHE A 69 9.85 16.79 -5.70
N PRO A 70 10.43 17.98 -5.89
CA PRO A 70 11.64 18.39 -5.17
C PRO A 70 11.34 18.58 -3.66
N PRO A 71 12.36 18.54 -2.81
CA PRO A 71 12.16 18.57 -1.34
C PRO A 71 11.65 19.92 -0.82
N ASP A 72 11.78 20.99 -1.59
CA ASP A 72 11.33 22.35 -1.28
C ASP A 72 9.93 22.68 -1.83
N ILE A 73 9.24 21.69 -2.38
CA ILE A 73 7.85 21.86 -2.86
C ILE A 73 6.93 22.34 -1.73
N SER A 74 5.98 23.20 -2.07
CA SER A 74 4.96 23.64 -1.13
C SER A 74 3.88 22.59 -0.89
N GLU A 75 3.27 22.61 0.30
CA GLU A 75 2.10 21.79 0.62
C GLU A 75 0.97 22.01 -0.40
N ALA A 76 0.70 23.26 -0.80
CA ALA A 76 -0.36 23.60 -1.72
C ALA A 76 -0.19 22.92 -3.10
N GLU A 77 1.04 22.84 -3.60
CA GLU A 77 1.34 22.17 -4.87
C GLU A 77 1.15 20.66 -4.79
N VAL A 78 1.59 20.02 -3.70
CA VAL A 78 1.38 18.58 -3.48
C VAL A 78 -0.11 18.28 -3.32
N HIS A 79 -0.82 19.09 -2.53
CA HIS A 79 -2.27 18.98 -2.34
C HIS A 79 -3.00 19.09 -3.69
N ALA A 80 -2.72 20.12 -4.49
CA ALA A 80 -3.32 20.31 -5.80
C ALA A 80 -3.04 19.12 -6.74
N ALA A 81 -1.83 18.56 -6.68
CA ALA A 81 -1.48 17.38 -7.46
C ALA A 81 -2.31 16.16 -7.05
N ILE A 82 -2.51 15.92 -5.74
CA ILE A 82 -3.35 14.82 -5.24
C ILE A 82 -4.80 15.02 -5.65
N VAL A 83 -5.34 16.23 -5.53
CA VAL A 83 -6.72 16.55 -5.96
C VAL A 83 -6.92 16.25 -7.44
N ASN A 84 -5.98 16.62 -8.30
CA ASN A 84 -6.03 16.30 -9.72
C ASN A 84 -5.99 14.79 -10.00
N LEU A 85 -5.19 14.03 -9.26
CA LEU A 85 -5.15 12.57 -9.38
C LEU A 85 -6.45 11.92 -8.89
N ASN A 86 -7.10 12.49 -7.87
CA ASN A 86 -8.37 11.98 -7.36
C ASN A 86 -9.48 12.01 -8.42
N VAL A 87 -9.53 13.06 -9.24
CA VAL A 87 -10.57 13.23 -10.26
C VAL A 87 -10.22 12.61 -11.62
N ASP A 88 -8.98 12.19 -11.83
CA ASP A 88 -8.59 11.49 -13.06
C ASP A 88 -9.13 10.04 -13.05
N PRO A 89 -10.06 9.69 -13.97
CA PRO A 89 -10.66 8.37 -13.99
C PRO A 89 -9.68 7.26 -14.39
N ARG A 90 -8.54 7.60 -14.96
CA ARG A 90 -7.50 6.62 -15.35
C ARG A 90 -6.68 6.17 -14.17
N ILE A 91 -6.63 6.96 -13.08
CA ILE A 91 -5.86 6.65 -11.88
C ILE A 91 -6.69 5.81 -10.94
N THR A 92 -6.23 4.61 -10.67
CA THR A 92 -6.91 3.62 -9.82
C THR A 92 -6.43 3.67 -8.38
N GLY A 93 -5.13 3.89 -8.17
CA GLY A 93 -4.52 3.93 -6.84
C GLY A 93 -3.46 5.00 -6.73
N ILE A 94 -3.30 5.54 -5.52
CA ILE A 94 -2.31 6.57 -5.19
C ILE A 94 -1.55 6.13 -3.94
N ILE A 95 -0.22 6.22 -4.00
CA ILE A 95 0.68 6.02 -2.86
C ILE A 95 1.44 7.31 -2.62
N LEU A 96 1.45 7.79 -1.38
CA LEU A 96 2.33 8.86 -0.93
C LEU A 96 3.52 8.24 -0.19
N GLN A 97 4.67 8.16 -0.86
CA GLN A 97 5.89 7.55 -0.33
C GLN A 97 6.38 8.28 0.93
N ARG A 98 6.89 7.51 1.89
CA ARG A 98 7.45 8.01 3.15
C ARG A 98 8.90 7.57 3.32
N PRO A 99 9.76 8.39 3.95
CA PRO A 99 9.47 9.70 4.56
C PRO A 99 9.27 10.82 3.52
N ILE A 100 8.56 11.87 3.93
CA ILE A 100 8.48 13.16 3.22
C ILE A 100 9.23 14.22 4.04
N PRO A 101 9.56 15.40 3.45
CA PRO A 101 10.14 16.52 4.20
C PRO A 101 9.29 16.91 5.42
N GLU A 102 9.95 17.24 6.55
CA GLU A 102 9.30 17.51 7.84
C GLU A 102 8.36 18.73 7.82
N ASN A 103 8.61 19.67 6.91
CA ASN A 103 7.76 20.86 6.72
C ASN A 103 6.41 20.56 6.07
N LEU A 104 6.19 19.35 5.58
CA LEU A 104 4.93 18.94 4.94
C LEU A 104 4.05 18.14 5.91
N PRO A 105 2.75 18.48 6.03
CA PRO A 105 1.83 17.80 6.94
C PRO A 105 1.36 16.47 6.36
N ILE A 106 2.11 15.40 6.59
CA ILE A 106 1.85 14.05 6.03
C ILE A 106 0.41 13.59 6.25
N LYS A 107 -0.16 13.81 7.43
CA LYS A 107 -1.53 13.38 7.76
C LYS A 107 -2.58 14.10 6.91
N HIS A 108 -2.37 15.38 6.64
CA HIS A 108 -3.26 16.17 5.80
C HIS A 108 -3.18 15.70 4.34
N LEU A 109 -1.98 15.51 3.82
CA LEU A 109 -1.76 15.03 2.46
C LEU A 109 -2.33 13.61 2.25
N GLN A 110 -2.16 12.71 3.22
CA GLN A 110 -2.78 11.38 3.18
C GLN A 110 -4.31 11.45 3.19
N ALA A 111 -4.89 12.33 4.03
CA ALA A 111 -6.33 12.55 4.07
C ALA A 111 -6.90 13.26 2.84
N THR A 112 -6.05 13.84 1.97
CA THR A 112 -6.45 14.41 0.68
C THR A 112 -6.65 13.34 -0.40
N ILE A 113 -5.98 12.18 -0.29
CA ILE A 113 -6.18 11.07 -1.22
C ILE A 113 -7.62 10.57 -1.11
N HIS A 114 -8.29 10.36 -2.26
CA HIS A 114 -9.66 9.82 -2.22
C HIS A 114 -9.66 8.42 -1.58
N PRO A 115 -10.55 8.11 -0.61
CA PRO A 115 -10.56 6.82 0.10
C PRO A 115 -10.51 5.59 -0.83
N LEU A 116 -11.23 5.61 -1.95
CA LEU A 116 -11.23 4.52 -2.93
C LEU A 116 -9.94 4.43 -3.78
N LYS A 117 -9.05 5.42 -3.67
CA LYS A 117 -7.72 5.43 -4.32
C LYS A 117 -6.57 5.28 -3.32
N ASP A 118 -6.88 5.22 -2.02
CA ASP A 118 -5.91 4.99 -0.95
C ASP A 118 -5.56 3.51 -0.85
N VAL A 119 -4.67 3.05 -1.72
CA VAL A 119 -4.26 1.64 -1.75
C VAL A 119 -3.35 1.21 -0.61
N GLU A 120 -2.90 2.14 0.25
CA GLU A 120 -2.16 1.84 1.46
C GLU A 120 -3.06 1.67 2.70
N GLY A 121 -4.35 2.04 2.61
CA GLY A 121 -5.30 1.98 3.71
C GLY A 121 -4.97 2.93 4.87
N MET A 122 -4.34 4.07 4.56
CA MET A 122 -3.88 5.05 5.56
C MET A 122 -4.80 6.25 5.70
N HIS A 123 -5.81 6.36 4.85
CA HIS A 123 -6.83 7.40 4.94
C HIS A 123 -7.66 7.22 6.25
N PRO A 124 -8.06 8.32 6.93
CA PRO A 124 -8.89 8.23 8.13
C PRO A 124 -10.16 7.38 7.96
N THR A 125 -10.80 7.41 6.79
CA THR A 125 -11.96 6.57 6.48
C THR A 125 -11.56 5.09 6.43
N SER A 126 -10.45 4.73 5.78
CA SER A 126 -9.97 3.34 5.70
C SER A 126 -9.67 2.78 7.10
N ILE A 127 -9.03 3.59 7.96
CA ILE A 127 -8.78 3.23 9.36
C ILE A 127 -10.09 3.11 10.16
N GLY A 128 -11.04 4.04 9.95
CA GLY A 128 -12.36 3.99 10.59
C GLY A 128 -13.14 2.72 10.24
N ASN A 129 -13.11 2.31 8.98
CA ASN A 129 -13.79 1.11 8.48
C ASN A 129 -13.29 -0.18 9.15
N ILE A 130 -12.01 -0.23 9.57
CA ILE A 130 -11.49 -1.37 10.35
C ILE A 130 -12.26 -1.51 11.66
N VAL A 131 -12.51 -0.40 12.35
CA VAL A 131 -13.24 -0.38 13.64
C VAL A 131 -14.70 -0.80 13.44
N TYR A 132 -15.32 -0.32 12.36
CA TYR A 132 -16.70 -0.69 11.99
C TYR A 132 -16.82 -2.09 11.39
N ARG A 133 -15.71 -2.80 11.14
CA ARG A 133 -15.66 -4.11 10.47
C ARG A 133 -16.16 -4.08 9.01
N GLU A 134 -16.02 -2.93 8.37
CA GLU A 134 -16.37 -2.69 6.96
C GLU A 134 -15.06 -2.52 6.14
N LEU A 135 -14.15 -3.48 6.28
CA LEU A 135 -12.82 -3.42 5.69
C LEU A 135 -12.89 -3.66 4.18
N GLU A 136 -12.77 -2.60 3.39
CA GLU A 136 -12.55 -2.66 1.94
C GLU A 136 -11.04 -2.55 1.62
N LEU A 137 -10.40 -1.50 2.14
CA LEU A 137 -8.98 -1.24 2.01
C LEU A 137 -8.39 -0.99 3.40
N GLY A 138 -7.37 -1.70 3.78
CA GLY A 138 -6.70 -1.55 5.07
C GLY A 138 -5.19 -1.45 4.95
N PRO A 139 -4.48 -1.16 6.07
CA PRO A 139 -3.03 -1.05 6.08
C PRO A 139 -2.36 -2.29 5.52
N CYS A 140 -1.62 -2.12 4.41
CA CYS A 140 -1.04 -3.23 3.64
C CYS A 140 -0.19 -4.18 4.47
N THR A 141 0.59 -3.66 5.44
CA THR A 141 1.44 -4.48 6.31
C THR A 141 0.62 -5.40 7.21
N ALA A 142 -0.47 -4.89 7.78
CA ALA A 142 -1.36 -5.67 8.62
C ALA A 142 -2.10 -6.75 7.80
N ILE A 143 -2.61 -6.37 6.62
CA ILE A 143 -3.24 -7.32 5.70
C ILE A 143 -2.26 -8.41 5.28
N ALA A 144 -1.02 -8.05 4.95
CA ALA A 144 0.02 -9.02 4.57
C ALA A 144 0.30 -10.03 5.70
N ALA A 145 0.34 -9.60 6.95
CA ALA A 145 0.50 -10.50 8.10
C ALA A 145 -0.67 -11.48 8.21
N VAL A 146 -1.90 -11.00 8.05
CA VAL A 146 -3.10 -11.85 8.06
C VAL A 146 -3.11 -12.84 6.90
N GLU A 147 -2.72 -12.42 5.70
CA GLU A 147 -2.61 -13.31 4.53
C GLU A 147 -1.56 -14.42 4.73
N LEU A 148 -0.42 -14.10 5.35
CA LEU A 148 0.57 -15.10 5.71
C LEU A 148 0.01 -16.12 6.70
N LEU A 149 -0.74 -15.67 7.71
CA LEU A 149 -1.39 -16.58 8.67
C LEU A 149 -2.46 -17.44 7.99
N ARG A 150 -3.27 -16.88 7.10
CA ARG A 150 -4.25 -17.64 6.31
C ARG A 150 -3.60 -18.70 5.44
N GLY A 151 -2.45 -18.38 4.85
CA GLY A 151 -1.66 -19.31 4.04
C GLY A 151 -1.19 -20.55 4.81
N THR A 152 -1.21 -20.55 6.16
CA THR A 152 -0.91 -21.74 6.98
C THR A 152 -2.05 -22.76 7.03
N GLY A 153 -3.27 -22.38 6.65
CA GLY A 153 -4.48 -23.20 6.81
C GLY A 153 -4.99 -23.34 8.24
N LEU A 154 -4.34 -22.67 9.22
CA LEU A 154 -4.78 -22.69 10.61
C LEU A 154 -5.97 -21.72 10.82
N SER A 155 -6.92 -22.12 11.68
CA SER A 155 -7.94 -21.19 12.15
C SER A 155 -7.29 -20.09 12.99
N ILE A 156 -7.46 -18.83 12.59
CA ILE A 156 -6.95 -17.66 13.32
C ILE A 156 -7.99 -17.09 14.29
N GLU A 157 -9.25 -17.45 14.15
CA GLU A 157 -10.32 -16.97 15.03
C GLU A 157 -10.11 -17.49 16.47
N GLY A 158 -10.22 -16.57 17.42
CA GLY A 158 -10.03 -16.89 18.85
C GLY A 158 -8.56 -17.11 19.25
N ARG A 159 -7.60 -16.82 18.38
CA ARG A 159 -6.16 -16.88 18.68
C ARG A 159 -5.63 -15.53 19.15
N SER A 160 -4.57 -15.56 19.96
CA SER A 160 -3.79 -14.37 20.31
C SER A 160 -2.48 -14.34 19.51
N GLU A 161 -2.00 -13.15 19.24
CA GLU A 161 -0.73 -12.89 18.56
C GLU A 161 0.26 -12.27 19.54
N GLU A 162 1.49 -12.78 19.58
CA GLU A 162 2.59 -12.23 20.36
C GLU A 162 3.76 -11.91 19.42
N HIS A 163 4.17 -10.63 19.40
CA HIS A 163 5.31 -10.18 18.60
C HIS A 163 6.61 -10.28 19.40
N THR A 164 7.59 -10.99 18.88
CA THR A 164 8.95 -11.03 19.45
C THR A 164 9.65 -9.68 19.47
N SER A 165 9.27 -8.76 18.59
CA SER A 165 9.78 -7.38 18.55
C SER A 165 9.43 -6.58 19.82
N GLU A 166 8.30 -6.83 20.46
CA GLU A 166 7.93 -6.19 21.73
C GLU A 166 8.80 -6.68 22.90
N LEU A 167 9.24 -7.93 22.88
CA LEU A 167 10.16 -8.47 23.87
C LEU A 167 11.55 -7.86 23.76
N GLN A 168 12.02 -7.52 22.56
CA GLN A 168 13.30 -6.87 22.34
C GLN A 168 13.32 -5.41 22.78
N SER A 169 12.18 -4.69 22.77
CA SER A 169 12.09 -3.32 23.24
C SER A 169 12.08 -3.17 24.74
N ARG A 170 11.75 -4.22 25.50
CA ARG A 170 11.71 -4.23 26.97
C ARG A 170 13.06 -4.57 27.63
N THR A 171 14.06 -4.94 26.84
CA THR A 171 15.39 -5.37 27.33
C THR A 171 16.49 -4.32 27.13
N LYS A 172 16.14 -3.04 26.87
CA LYS A 172 17.09 -1.92 26.81
C LYS A 172 16.87 -0.96 27.94
#